data_f22f4e40615b05614ca550257f7a22aa
#
_entry.id   f22f4e40615b05614ca550257f7a22aa
#
_cell.length_a   1.000
_cell.length_b   1.000
_cell.length_c   1.000
_cell.angle_alpha   90.00
_cell.angle_beta   90.00
_cell.angle_gamma   90.00
#
_symmetry.space_group_name_H-M   'P 1'
#
loop_
_entity.id
_entity.type
_entity.pdbx_description
1 polymer ?
#
loop_
_entity_poly.entity_id
_entity_poly.type
_entity_poly.pdbx_seq_one_letter_code
_entity_poly.pdbx_strand_id
1 'polypeptide(L)'
;MNNVRKETDSFGVVEVPADKLWGAQTQRSLEHFSIGKDLIPREMITAYAILKKAAAAANHADKRLGDQQYTLITQTCDEIFAGQHHDMFPLHVWMTGSGTQFNMNVNEVISNRCSQIAGTPLGSKTPVHPNDHVNMSQSSNDSFPSAMYIAAAVNVKQRLIPAVKQLHDAIATKVKAWPDIVKIGRTHMQDATPLTLGQEWSGYEGALADDLDRIEDALKGVYRLALGGTAVGTGINSAPGFAEAAAAEIAKLTGLPFITAPNKFTIQGAHDALVQLSGTMRTLAVSLYKIANDIRLMSCGPRAGFAELKIPENEPGSSIMPGKVNPTQAEALTMVAVQVMANDVAVGFGGAGGYLEMNVYKPLIIFNVTHSITIMTDSCTNFRKFLVQGTEPNLKKIKQYVEESLMLVTALSPVIGYDKASKIAHYAMDNDLTLKAAALKLGFVTETEFDRVVDPKKMVRPYVASAAA
;
A
#
# COMPACT_ATOMS: atom_id res chain seq x y z
N MET A 1 -40.47 -20.11 8.38
CA MET A 1 -39.69 -21.20 7.79
C MET A 1 -38.72 -20.55 6.80
N ASN A 2 -37.43 -20.76 6.98
CA ASN A 2 -36.47 -20.23 6.00
C ASN A 2 -36.75 -20.94 4.66
N ASN A 3 -36.98 -20.16 3.61
CA ASN A 3 -37.19 -20.72 2.27
C ASN A 3 -35.87 -21.22 1.75
N VAL A 4 -35.69 -22.55 1.64
CA VAL A 4 -34.47 -23.22 1.20
C VAL A 4 -34.73 -24.00 -0.08
N ARG A 5 -33.73 -24.14 -0.92
CA ARG A 5 -33.70 -25.07 -2.05
C ARG A 5 -32.65 -26.17 -1.80
N LYS A 6 -32.79 -27.30 -2.44
CA LYS A 6 -31.83 -28.40 -2.39
C LYS A 6 -30.88 -28.31 -3.57
N GLU A 7 -29.58 -28.29 -3.29
CA GLU A 7 -28.52 -28.42 -4.29
C GLU A 7 -27.65 -29.67 -3.99
N THR A 8 -26.86 -30.09 -4.94
CA THR A 8 -26.02 -31.29 -4.80
C THR A 8 -24.57 -31.01 -5.19
N ASP A 9 -23.66 -31.59 -4.43
CA ASP A 9 -22.25 -31.77 -4.79
C ASP A 9 -21.87 -33.26 -4.73
N SER A 10 -20.58 -33.55 -4.83
CA SER A 10 -20.08 -34.95 -4.80
C SER A 10 -20.30 -35.65 -3.45
N PHE A 11 -20.60 -34.92 -2.38
CA PHE A 11 -20.88 -35.46 -1.05
C PHE A 11 -22.39 -35.60 -0.74
N GLY A 12 -23.25 -35.18 -1.65
CA GLY A 12 -24.69 -35.32 -1.50
C GLY A 12 -25.46 -33.99 -1.48
N VAL A 13 -26.69 -34.07 -0.94
CA VAL A 13 -27.65 -32.97 -0.90
C VAL A 13 -27.32 -31.98 0.20
N VAL A 14 -27.43 -30.69 -0.11
CA VAL A 14 -27.27 -29.56 0.83
C VAL A 14 -28.45 -28.61 0.69
N GLU A 15 -28.96 -28.10 1.79
CA GLU A 15 -29.97 -27.03 1.81
C GLU A 15 -29.30 -25.66 1.72
N VAL A 16 -29.67 -24.89 0.71
CA VAL A 16 -29.15 -23.54 0.44
C VAL A 16 -30.30 -22.55 0.51
N PRO A 17 -30.13 -21.35 1.07
CA PRO A 17 -31.18 -20.34 1.06
C PRO A 17 -31.66 -20.06 -0.38
N ALA A 18 -32.98 -20.05 -0.59
CA ALA A 18 -33.57 -20.06 -1.93
C ALA A 18 -33.28 -18.80 -2.75
N ASP A 19 -33.00 -17.67 -2.08
CA ASP A 19 -32.72 -16.37 -2.69
C ASP A 19 -31.22 -16.16 -3.06
N LYS A 20 -30.34 -17.05 -2.61
CA LYS A 20 -28.89 -16.90 -2.80
C LYS A 20 -28.41 -17.58 -4.09
N LEU A 21 -27.40 -16.97 -4.73
CA LEU A 21 -26.79 -17.52 -5.95
C LEU A 21 -25.69 -18.55 -5.69
N TRP A 22 -25.13 -18.63 -4.47
CA TRP A 22 -24.17 -19.65 -4.16
C TRP A 22 -24.84 -21.05 -4.08
N GLY A 23 -24.05 -22.09 -4.16
CA GLY A 23 -24.51 -23.48 -4.18
C GLY A 23 -24.03 -24.30 -2.99
N ALA A 24 -24.01 -25.62 -3.19
CA ALA A 24 -23.75 -26.62 -2.16
C ALA A 24 -22.35 -26.49 -1.53
N GLN A 25 -21.29 -26.28 -2.33
CA GLN A 25 -19.93 -26.21 -1.81
C GLN A 25 -19.70 -24.94 -0.98
N THR A 26 -20.24 -23.82 -1.40
CA THR A 26 -20.21 -22.57 -0.63
C THR A 26 -20.97 -22.74 0.70
N GLN A 27 -22.14 -23.35 0.67
CA GLN A 27 -22.93 -23.58 1.88
C GLN A 27 -22.18 -24.44 2.89
N ARG A 28 -21.53 -25.53 2.44
CA ARG A 28 -20.66 -26.34 3.32
C ARG A 28 -19.51 -25.54 3.91
N SER A 29 -18.90 -24.65 3.13
CA SER A 29 -17.83 -23.81 3.62
C SER A 29 -18.29 -22.86 4.73
N LEU A 30 -19.47 -22.27 4.59
CA LEU A 30 -20.09 -21.42 5.63
C LEU A 30 -20.33 -22.19 6.93
N GLU A 31 -20.68 -23.46 6.83
CA GLU A 31 -20.92 -24.32 8.00
C GLU A 31 -19.63 -24.75 8.68
N HIS A 32 -18.63 -25.14 7.90
CA HIS A 32 -17.40 -25.73 8.43
C HIS A 32 -16.29 -24.72 8.78
N PHE A 33 -16.31 -23.51 8.17
CA PHE A 33 -15.27 -22.50 8.30
C PHE A 33 -15.81 -21.15 8.78
N SER A 34 -16.77 -21.13 9.68
CA SER A 34 -17.30 -19.92 10.32
C SER A 34 -16.31 -19.36 11.38
N ILE A 35 -15.12 -18.97 10.94
CA ILE A 35 -14.02 -18.50 11.78
C ILE A 35 -13.87 -16.98 11.63
N GLY A 36 -14.02 -16.24 12.72
CA GLY A 36 -13.86 -14.79 12.74
C GLY A 36 -14.94 -14.07 11.94
N LYS A 37 -14.61 -12.85 11.50
CA LYS A 37 -15.51 -11.99 10.70
C LYS A 37 -14.87 -11.52 9.40
N ASP A 38 -13.61 -11.89 9.16
CA ASP A 38 -12.86 -11.47 7.99
C ASP A 38 -13.34 -12.23 6.77
N LEU A 39 -13.92 -11.53 5.81
CA LEU A 39 -14.35 -12.10 4.54
C LEU A 39 -13.23 -12.01 3.50
N ILE A 40 -13.30 -12.85 2.49
CA ILE A 40 -12.42 -12.75 1.32
C ILE A 40 -12.53 -11.33 0.75
N PRO A 41 -11.38 -10.66 0.45
CA PRO A 41 -11.37 -9.30 -0.07
C PRO A 41 -12.23 -9.14 -1.33
N ARG A 42 -12.95 -8.02 -1.43
CA ARG A 42 -13.77 -7.69 -2.62
C ARG A 42 -12.94 -7.64 -3.90
N GLU A 43 -11.69 -7.27 -3.78
CA GLU A 43 -10.71 -7.27 -4.87
C GLU A 43 -10.55 -8.65 -5.50
N MET A 44 -10.68 -9.72 -4.72
CA MET A 44 -10.68 -11.10 -5.22
C MET A 44 -11.94 -11.43 -6.03
N ILE A 45 -13.10 -10.90 -5.65
CA ILE A 45 -14.35 -11.07 -6.41
C ILE A 45 -14.18 -10.49 -7.81
N THR A 46 -13.71 -9.25 -7.89
CA THR A 46 -13.45 -8.54 -9.15
C THR A 46 -12.38 -9.24 -9.99
N ALA A 47 -11.28 -9.69 -9.35
CA ALA A 47 -10.20 -10.39 -10.04
C ALA A 47 -10.68 -11.73 -10.62
N TYR A 48 -11.53 -12.45 -9.90
CA TYR A 48 -12.12 -13.69 -10.42
C TYR A 48 -13.11 -13.43 -11.56
N ALA A 49 -13.88 -12.36 -11.53
CA ALA A 49 -14.73 -11.99 -12.67
C ALA A 49 -13.90 -11.75 -13.95
N ILE A 50 -12.77 -11.04 -13.84
CA ILE A 50 -11.82 -10.85 -14.93
C ILE A 50 -11.26 -12.19 -15.41
N LEU A 51 -10.78 -13.03 -14.48
CA LEU A 51 -10.18 -14.33 -14.79
C LEU A 51 -11.19 -15.28 -15.48
N LYS A 52 -12.40 -15.41 -14.94
CA LYS A 52 -13.43 -16.29 -15.50
C LYS A 52 -13.90 -15.83 -16.88
N LYS A 53 -14.03 -14.52 -17.07
CA LYS A 53 -14.32 -13.94 -18.39
C LYS A 53 -13.22 -14.27 -19.40
N ALA A 54 -11.96 -14.10 -19.03
CA ALA A 54 -10.82 -14.40 -19.89
C ALA A 54 -10.69 -15.90 -20.20
N ALA A 55 -10.90 -16.76 -19.20
CA ALA A 55 -10.90 -18.20 -19.40
C ALA A 55 -12.05 -18.66 -20.31
N ALA A 56 -13.24 -18.10 -20.17
CA ALA A 56 -14.37 -18.36 -21.05
C ALA A 56 -14.07 -17.95 -22.50
N ALA A 57 -13.45 -16.76 -22.70
CA ALA A 57 -13.07 -16.29 -24.02
C ALA A 57 -12.03 -17.20 -24.68
N ALA A 58 -11.01 -17.65 -23.94
CA ALA A 58 -10.00 -18.57 -24.45
C ALA A 58 -10.61 -19.95 -24.84
N ASN A 59 -11.45 -20.52 -23.98
CA ASN A 59 -12.11 -21.79 -24.27
C ASN A 59 -13.14 -21.68 -25.42
N HIS A 60 -13.81 -20.55 -25.57
CA HIS A 60 -14.73 -20.29 -26.68
C HIS A 60 -13.97 -20.16 -28.02
N ALA A 61 -12.86 -19.41 -28.04
CA ALA A 61 -12.02 -19.27 -29.21
C ALA A 61 -11.47 -20.64 -29.70
N ASP A 62 -11.16 -21.54 -28.76
CA ASP A 62 -10.74 -22.91 -29.02
C ASP A 62 -11.92 -23.88 -29.29
N LYS A 63 -13.15 -23.39 -29.42
CA LYS A 63 -14.37 -24.14 -29.69
C LYS A 63 -14.72 -25.21 -28.65
N ARG A 64 -14.20 -25.13 -27.45
CA ARG A 64 -14.50 -26.03 -26.33
C ARG A 64 -15.69 -25.55 -25.51
N LEU A 65 -16.00 -24.25 -25.51
CA LEU A 65 -17.15 -23.65 -24.86
C LEU A 65 -18.15 -23.16 -25.93
N GLY A 66 -19.42 -23.55 -25.81
CA GLY A 66 -20.46 -23.16 -26.75
C GLY A 66 -20.84 -21.66 -26.65
N ASP A 67 -21.43 -21.12 -27.73
CA ASP A 67 -21.81 -19.71 -27.83
C ASP A 67 -22.76 -19.26 -26.71
N GLN A 68 -23.76 -20.08 -26.35
CA GLN A 68 -24.71 -19.76 -25.29
C GLN A 68 -24.03 -19.65 -23.92
N GLN A 69 -23.19 -20.66 -23.59
CA GLN A 69 -22.46 -20.67 -22.32
C GLN A 69 -21.49 -19.51 -22.23
N TYR A 70 -20.74 -19.23 -23.31
CA TYR A 70 -19.84 -18.10 -23.39
C TYR A 70 -20.56 -16.77 -23.14
N THR A 71 -21.67 -16.53 -23.84
CA THR A 71 -22.45 -15.29 -23.70
C THR A 71 -22.94 -15.09 -22.27
N LEU A 72 -23.53 -16.13 -21.67
CA LEU A 72 -24.07 -16.05 -20.30
C LEU A 72 -22.97 -15.88 -19.24
N ILE A 73 -21.86 -16.60 -19.36
CA ILE A 73 -20.72 -16.46 -18.43
C ILE A 73 -20.13 -15.05 -18.51
N THR A 74 -19.86 -14.54 -19.72
CA THR A 74 -19.26 -13.21 -19.88
C THR A 74 -20.17 -12.11 -19.41
N GLN A 75 -21.48 -12.18 -19.68
CA GLN A 75 -22.46 -11.24 -19.15
C GLN A 75 -22.47 -11.25 -17.62
N THR A 76 -22.49 -12.42 -16.99
CA THR A 76 -22.48 -12.53 -15.52
C THR A 76 -21.18 -11.98 -14.93
N CYS A 77 -20.04 -12.25 -15.56
CA CYS A 77 -18.76 -11.69 -15.14
C CYS A 77 -18.77 -10.15 -15.23
N ASP A 78 -19.40 -9.57 -16.23
CA ASP A 78 -19.54 -8.10 -16.36
C ASP A 78 -20.43 -7.52 -15.25
N GLU A 79 -21.53 -8.20 -14.89
CA GLU A 79 -22.37 -7.83 -13.75
C GLU A 79 -21.56 -7.82 -12.44
N ILE A 80 -20.76 -8.88 -12.18
CA ILE A 80 -19.93 -8.98 -10.98
C ILE A 80 -18.83 -7.89 -10.99
N PHE A 81 -18.19 -7.67 -12.12
CA PHE A 81 -17.18 -6.63 -12.29
C PHE A 81 -17.75 -5.23 -12.01
N ALA A 82 -19.00 -4.98 -12.43
CA ALA A 82 -19.72 -3.74 -12.15
C ALA A 82 -20.19 -3.59 -10.69
N GLY A 83 -19.84 -4.53 -9.80
CA GLY A 83 -20.17 -4.50 -8.38
C GLY A 83 -21.52 -5.13 -8.02
N GLN A 84 -22.20 -5.76 -8.97
CA GLN A 84 -23.44 -6.50 -8.69
C GLN A 84 -23.13 -7.85 -8.06
N HIS A 85 -24.08 -8.38 -7.30
CA HIS A 85 -23.99 -9.71 -6.66
C HIS A 85 -22.83 -9.89 -5.67
N HIS A 86 -22.17 -8.83 -5.18
CA HIS A 86 -21.05 -8.94 -4.25
C HIS A 86 -21.46 -9.57 -2.90
N ASP A 87 -22.74 -9.47 -2.51
CA ASP A 87 -23.31 -10.13 -1.34
C ASP A 87 -23.47 -11.66 -1.49
N MET A 88 -23.20 -12.19 -2.68
CA MET A 88 -23.22 -13.62 -2.97
C MET A 88 -21.87 -14.31 -2.71
N PHE A 89 -20.88 -13.59 -2.17
CA PHE A 89 -19.54 -14.08 -1.84
C PHE A 89 -19.27 -13.95 -0.33
N PRO A 90 -19.92 -14.77 0.51
CA PRO A 90 -19.92 -14.60 1.96
C PRO A 90 -18.80 -15.36 2.67
N LEU A 91 -17.83 -15.94 1.96
CA LEU A 91 -16.84 -16.83 2.55
C LEU A 91 -15.79 -16.08 3.38
N HIS A 92 -15.42 -16.69 4.49
CA HIS A 92 -14.36 -16.20 5.37
C HIS A 92 -12.99 -16.42 4.77
N VAL A 93 -12.01 -15.60 5.16
CA VAL A 93 -10.58 -15.78 4.83
C VAL A 93 -10.05 -17.12 5.34
N TRP A 94 -10.48 -17.50 6.55
CA TRP A 94 -10.01 -18.68 7.28
C TRP A 94 -10.69 -19.97 6.77
N MET A 95 -10.45 -20.28 5.48
CA MET A 95 -10.94 -21.46 4.79
C MET A 95 -9.77 -22.37 4.38
N THR A 96 -10.02 -23.34 3.49
CA THR A 96 -8.93 -24.15 2.92
C THR A 96 -7.89 -23.26 2.25
N GLY A 97 -6.62 -23.47 2.57
CA GLY A 97 -5.51 -22.63 2.11
C GLY A 97 -5.24 -22.68 0.61
N SER A 98 -5.83 -23.63 -0.09
CA SER A 98 -5.81 -23.70 -1.56
C SER A 98 -6.72 -22.66 -2.23
N GLY A 99 -7.73 -22.15 -1.51
CA GLY A 99 -8.75 -21.26 -2.06
C GLY A 99 -9.85 -21.96 -2.86
N THR A 100 -9.91 -23.31 -2.82
CA THR A 100 -10.87 -24.09 -3.60
C THR A 100 -12.32 -23.70 -3.32
N GLN A 101 -12.67 -23.44 -2.06
CA GLN A 101 -14.04 -23.07 -1.69
C GLN A 101 -14.46 -21.76 -2.33
N PHE A 102 -13.57 -20.77 -2.37
CA PHE A 102 -13.89 -19.49 -3.00
C PHE A 102 -13.95 -19.59 -4.54
N ASN A 103 -13.05 -20.35 -5.17
CA ASN A 103 -13.18 -20.67 -6.60
C ASN A 103 -14.53 -21.30 -6.91
N MET A 104 -14.98 -22.26 -6.07
CA MET A 104 -16.29 -22.87 -6.25
C MET A 104 -17.44 -21.91 -5.96
N ASN A 105 -17.32 -21.02 -4.98
CA ASN A 105 -18.30 -19.96 -4.76
C ASN A 105 -18.49 -19.10 -6.02
N VAL A 106 -17.40 -18.69 -6.67
CA VAL A 106 -17.46 -17.96 -7.94
C VAL A 106 -18.14 -18.78 -9.03
N ASN A 107 -17.75 -20.05 -9.18
CA ASN A 107 -18.33 -20.93 -10.19
C ASN A 107 -19.84 -21.15 -9.98
N GLU A 108 -20.27 -21.36 -8.72
CA GLU A 108 -21.66 -21.56 -8.35
C GLU A 108 -22.51 -20.30 -8.59
N VAL A 109 -22.01 -19.11 -8.19
CA VAL A 109 -22.68 -17.82 -8.41
C VAL A 109 -22.86 -17.56 -9.90
N ILE A 110 -21.80 -17.75 -10.71
CA ILE A 110 -21.90 -17.58 -12.16
C ILE A 110 -22.90 -18.55 -12.76
N SER A 111 -22.83 -19.85 -12.42
CA SER A 111 -23.75 -20.87 -12.93
C SER A 111 -25.20 -20.55 -12.58
N ASN A 112 -25.50 -20.23 -11.33
CA ASN A 112 -26.85 -19.91 -10.89
C ASN A 112 -27.36 -18.59 -11.47
N ARG A 113 -26.51 -17.57 -11.66
CA ARG A 113 -26.91 -16.34 -12.36
C ARG A 113 -27.24 -16.62 -13.83
N CYS A 114 -26.45 -17.46 -14.51
CA CYS A 114 -26.75 -17.91 -15.86
C CYS A 114 -28.11 -18.65 -15.93
N SER A 115 -28.43 -19.48 -14.94
CA SER A 115 -29.74 -20.14 -14.81
C SER A 115 -30.88 -19.13 -14.69
N GLN A 116 -30.72 -18.09 -13.86
CA GLN A 116 -31.73 -17.00 -13.75
C GLN A 116 -31.94 -16.28 -15.08
N ILE A 117 -30.85 -15.93 -15.79
CA ILE A 117 -30.94 -15.24 -17.08
C ILE A 117 -31.66 -16.11 -18.12
N ALA A 118 -31.38 -17.42 -18.10
CA ALA A 118 -31.94 -18.39 -19.02
C ALA A 118 -33.38 -18.85 -18.63
N GLY A 119 -33.91 -18.44 -17.46
CA GLY A 119 -35.19 -18.87 -16.95
C GLY A 119 -35.23 -20.33 -16.47
N THR A 120 -34.10 -20.93 -16.12
CA THR A 120 -34.01 -22.27 -15.55
C THR A 120 -33.88 -22.24 -14.03
N PRO A 121 -34.27 -23.29 -13.29
CA PRO A 121 -34.19 -23.30 -11.83
C PRO A 121 -32.79 -23.16 -11.30
N LEU A 122 -32.60 -22.43 -10.19
CA LEU A 122 -31.33 -22.38 -9.45
C LEU A 122 -30.93 -23.80 -8.99
N GLY A 123 -29.65 -24.10 -9.07
CA GLY A 123 -29.11 -25.43 -8.75
C GLY A 123 -29.28 -26.46 -9.86
N SER A 124 -29.97 -26.12 -10.97
CA SER A 124 -30.14 -27.03 -12.12
C SER A 124 -28.87 -27.30 -12.90
N LYS A 125 -27.86 -26.42 -12.73
CA LYS A 125 -26.59 -26.45 -13.48
C LYS A 125 -26.78 -26.35 -15.01
N THR A 126 -27.89 -25.75 -15.43
CA THR A 126 -28.33 -25.63 -16.82
C THR A 126 -28.72 -24.18 -17.10
N PRO A 127 -28.29 -23.55 -18.22
CA PRO A 127 -27.46 -24.10 -19.31
C PRO A 127 -25.96 -24.11 -19.03
N VAL A 128 -25.53 -23.55 -17.88
CA VAL A 128 -24.10 -23.43 -17.51
C VAL A 128 -23.81 -24.28 -16.28
N HIS A 129 -22.93 -25.27 -16.42
CA HIS A 129 -22.48 -26.09 -15.31
C HIS A 129 -21.25 -25.43 -14.61
N PRO A 130 -21.20 -25.38 -13.26
CA PRO A 130 -20.12 -24.69 -12.54
C PRO A 130 -18.74 -25.30 -12.80
N ASN A 131 -18.62 -26.63 -12.88
CA ASN A 131 -17.33 -27.31 -13.12
C ASN A 131 -17.01 -27.47 -14.61
N ASP A 132 -17.99 -27.92 -15.42
CA ASP A 132 -17.72 -28.30 -16.80
C ASP A 132 -17.59 -27.07 -17.73
N HIS A 133 -18.25 -25.97 -17.42
CA HIS A 133 -18.24 -24.75 -18.23
C HIS A 133 -17.48 -23.61 -17.57
N VAL A 134 -17.84 -23.17 -16.34
CA VAL A 134 -17.20 -22.02 -15.67
C VAL A 134 -15.75 -22.33 -15.29
N ASN A 135 -15.49 -23.57 -14.84
CA ASN A 135 -14.15 -24.01 -14.42
C ASN A 135 -13.36 -24.73 -15.52
N MET A 136 -13.85 -24.75 -16.77
CA MET A 136 -13.21 -25.42 -17.89
C MET A 136 -11.75 -24.98 -18.05
N SER A 137 -10.83 -25.93 -18.25
CA SER A 137 -9.38 -25.72 -18.38
C SER A 137 -8.68 -25.15 -17.14
N GLN A 138 -9.30 -25.23 -15.97
CA GLN A 138 -8.81 -24.64 -14.73
C GLN A 138 -8.80 -25.62 -13.57
N SER A 139 -8.00 -25.32 -12.56
CA SER A 139 -8.09 -25.82 -11.19
C SER A 139 -8.18 -24.62 -10.25
N SER A 140 -8.64 -24.82 -9.01
CA SER A 140 -8.45 -23.80 -7.96
C SER A 140 -6.97 -23.53 -7.68
N ASN A 141 -6.12 -24.49 -7.97
CA ASN A 141 -4.68 -24.41 -7.70
C ASN A 141 -3.96 -23.41 -8.60
N ASP A 142 -4.45 -23.17 -9.82
CA ASP A 142 -3.91 -22.17 -10.74
C ASP A 142 -4.79 -20.90 -10.83
N SER A 143 -6.12 -21.04 -10.69
CA SER A 143 -7.04 -19.88 -10.79
C SER A 143 -6.99 -18.98 -9.55
N PHE A 144 -6.96 -19.54 -8.33
CA PHE A 144 -6.92 -18.72 -7.12
C PHE A 144 -5.64 -17.87 -7.04
N PRO A 145 -4.41 -18.40 -7.22
CA PRO A 145 -3.22 -17.59 -7.23
C PRO A 145 -3.21 -16.58 -8.38
N SER A 146 -3.74 -16.91 -9.56
CA SER A 146 -3.86 -15.94 -10.64
C SER A 146 -4.79 -14.79 -10.27
N ALA A 147 -5.92 -15.05 -9.62
CA ALA A 147 -6.81 -14.02 -9.11
C ALA A 147 -6.12 -13.15 -8.02
N MET A 148 -5.29 -13.75 -7.14
CA MET A 148 -4.49 -13.00 -6.17
C MET A 148 -3.57 -11.99 -6.86
N TYR A 149 -2.86 -12.41 -7.90
CA TYR A 149 -1.94 -11.55 -8.64
C TYR A 149 -2.69 -10.45 -9.41
N ILE A 150 -3.82 -10.77 -10.03
CA ILE A 150 -4.68 -9.78 -10.68
C ILE A 150 -5.18 -8.75 -9.65
N ALA A 151 -5.73 -9.20 -8.53
CA ALA A 151 -6.22 -8.33 -7.46
C ALA A 151 -5.13 -7.38 -6.94
N ALA A 152 -3.96 -7.92 -6.62
CA ALA A 152 -2.84 -7.14 -6.12
C ALA A 152 -2.35 -6.10 -7.16
N ALA A 153 -2.06 -6.53 -8.39
CA ALA A 153 -1.54 -5.64 -9.42
C ALA A 153 -2.51 -4.52 -9.81
N VAL A 154 -3.80 -4.86 -10.01
CA VAL A 154 -4.84 -3.87 -10.36
C VAL A 154 -4.96 -2.81 -9.26
N ASN A 155 -5.05 -3.23 -8.00
CA ASN A 155 -5.23 -2.28 -6.90
C ASN A 155 -3.99 -1.45 -6.61
N VAL A 156 -2.78 -2.01 -6.74
CA VAL A 156 -1.54 -1.24 -6.64
C VAL A 156 -1.47 -0.18 -7.74
N LYS A 157 -1.74 -0.54 -9.00
CA LYS A 157 -1.66 0.38 -10.14
C LYS A 157 -2.75 1.44 -10.15
N GLN A 158 -3.98 1.07 -9.79
CA GLN A 158 -5.14 1.98 -9.88
C GLN A 158 -5.39 2.79 -8.62
N ARG A 159 -4.89 2.36 -7.46
CA ARG A 159 -5.16 3.00 -6.17
C ARG A 159 -3.91 3.42 -5.42
N LEU A 160 -3.01 2.48 -5.08
CA LEU A 160 -1.86 2.78 -4.22
C LEU A 160 -0.88 3.75 -4.88
N ILE A 161 -0.39 3.42 -6.08
CA ILE A 161 0.57 4.29 -6.80
C ILE A 161 0.03 5.70 -7.00
N PRO A 162 -1.21 5.91 -7.48
CA PRO A 162 -1.78 7.26 -7.60
C PRO A 162 -1.86 8.01 -6.26
N ALA A 163 -2.22 7.34 -5.16
CA ALA A 163 -2.30 7.97 -3.85
C ALA A 163 -0.93 8.41 -3.32
N VAL A 164 0.07 7.53 -3.42
CA VAL A 164 1.46 7.84 -3.02
C VAL A 164 2.04 8.95 -3.90
N LYS A 165 1.80 8.89 -5.22
CA LYS A 165 2.25 9.93 -6.16
C LYS A 165 1.63 11.29 -5.84
N GLN A 166 0.35 11.35 -5.54
CA GLN A 166 -0.31 12.59 -5.14
C GLN A 166 0.25 13.15 -3.82
N LEU A 167 0.60 12.28 -2.87
CA LEU A 167 1.26 12.69 -1.63
C LEU A 167 2.66 13.24 -1.91
N HIS A 168 3.45 12.52 -2.72
CA HIS A 168 4.76 12.97 -3.21
C HIS A 168 4.66 14.37 -3.85
N ASP A 169 3.74 14.58 -4.78
CA ASP A 169 3.57 15.84 -5.51
C ASP A 169 3.15 17.01 -4.57
N ALA A 170 2.36 16.71 -3.54
CA ALA A 170 2.01 17.69 -2.52
C ALA A 170 3.22 18.11 -1.67
N ILE A 171 4.08 17.17 -1.29
CA ILE A 171 5.34 17.43 -0.60
C ILE A 171 6.29 18.21 -1.51
N ALA A 172 6.44 17.83 -2.78
CA ALA A 172 7.24 18.53 -3.78
C ALA A 172 6.80 20.00 -3.95
N THR A 173 5.49 20.27 -3.83
CA THR A 173 4.97 21.63 -3.84
C THR A 173 5.49 22.46 -2.65
N LYS A 174 5.57 21.87 -1.45
CA LYS A 174 6.13 22.51 -0.26
C LYS A 174 7.64 22.72 -0.38
N VAL A 175 8.37 21.75 -0.93
CA VAL A 175 9.81 21.88 -1.24
C VAL A 175 10.07 23.11 -2.09
N LYS A 176 9.30 23.28 -3.16
CA LYS A 176 9.40 24.45 -4.06
C LYS A 176 8.97 25.76 -3.43
N ALA A 177 8.08 25.73 -2.46
CA ALA A 177 7.60 26.95 -1.76
C ALA A 177 8.55 27.42 -0.66
N TRP A 178 9.42 26.55 -0.11
CA TRP A 178 10.24 26.82 1.06
C TRP A 178 11.77 26.73 0.85
N PRO A 179 12.31 27.07 -0.33
CA PRO A 179 13.74 26.86 -0.66
C PRO A 179 14.67 27.76 0.16
N ASP A 180 14.18 28.91 0.63
CA ASP A 180 14.98 29.94 1.30
C ASP A 180 14.64 30.09 2.80
N ILE A 181 13.78 29.23 3.33
CA ILE A 181 13.44 29.25 4.77
C ILE A 181 14.52 28.51 5.54
N VAL A 182 15.51 29.24 6.03
CA VAL A 182 16.60 28.68 6.83
C VAL A 182 16.08 28.33 8.22
N LYS A 183 16.37 27.10 8.67
CA LYS A 183 16.04 26.57 10.00
C LYS A 183 17.23 25.84 10.60
N ILE A 184 17.15 25.54 11.89
CA ILE A 184 18.13 24.65 12.55
C ILE A 184 17.83 23.19 12.17
N GLY A 185 18.88 22.49 11.73
CA GLY A 185 18.87 21.03 11.62
C GLY A 185 18.98 20.40 13.01
N ARG A 186 18.51 19.14 13.10
CA ARG A 186 18.68 18.33 14.33
C ARG A 186 19.23 16.96 13.99
N THR A 187 20.28 16.57 14.72
CA THR A 187 20.79 15.20 14.72
C THR A 187 20.79 14.69 16.16
N HIS A 188 20.43 13.44 16.40
CA HIS A 188 20.20 12.92 17.75
C HIS A 188 19.18 13.69 18.58
N MET A 189 18.25 14.39 17.96
CA MET A 189 17.32 15.35 18.57
C MET A 189 17.99 16.59 19.20
N GLN A 190 19.29 16.79 18.93
CA GLN A 190 20.05 17.96 19.36
C GLN A 190 20.24 18.94 18.22
N ASP A 191 20.43 20.22 18.56
CA ASP A 191 20.70 21.27 17.59
C ASP A 191 21.92 20.95 16.74
N ALA A 192 21.79 21.16 15.44
CA ALA A 192 22.85 20.97 14.46
C ALA A 192 22.99 22.20 13.56
N THR A 193 23.80 22.09 12.53
CA THR A 193 23.98 23.15 11.53
C THR A 193 22.70 23.43 10.75
N PRO A 194 22.55 24.64 10.19
CA PRO A 194 21.37 25.01 9.43
C PRO A 194 21.19 24.19 8.16
N LEU A 195 19.91 24.04 7.79
CA LEU A 195 19.46 23.66 6.46
C LEU A 195 18.24 24.53 6.11
N THR A 196 17.71 24.42 4.89
CA THR A 196 16.40 25.03 4.60
C THR A 196 15.25 24.06 4.86
N LEU A 197 14.07 24.57 5.16
CA LEU A 197 12.87 23.76 5.31
C LEU A 197 12.56 22.99 4.01
N GLY A 198 12.81 23.61 2.85
CA GLY A 198 12.71 22.93 1.56
C GLY A 198 13.68 21.75 1.43
N GLN A 199 14.93 21.88 1.90
CA GLN A 199 15.89 20.77 1.91
C GLN A 199 15.45 19.63 2.84
N GLU A 200 14.93 19.93 4.02
CA GLU A 200 14.40 18.93 4.94
C GLU A 200 13.24 18.15 4.30
N TRP A 201 12.29 18.84 3.69
CA TRP A 201 11.14 18.22 3.03
C TRP A 201 11.51 17.52 1.72
N SER A 202 12.59 17.91 1.05
CA SER A 202 13.11 17.19 -0.14
C SER A 202 13.57 15.76 0.19
N GLY A 203 13.98 15.53 1.45
CA GLY A 203 14.26 14.18 1.93
C GLY A 203 13.01 13.29 1.96
N TYR A 204 11.85 13.85 2.29
CA TYR A 204 10.56 13.13 2.25
C TYR A 204 10.09 12.88 0.81
N GLU A 205 10.23 13.88 -0.06
CA GLU A 205 9.97 13.77 -1.50
C GLU A 205 10.78 12.64 -2.12
N GLY A 206 12.12 12.64 -1.89
CA GLY A 206 13.02 11.63 -2.43
C GLY A 206 12.70 10.22 -1.93
N ALA A 207 12.39 10.05 -0.64
CA ALA A 207 12.01 8.75 -0.10
C ALA A 207 10.77 8.17 -0.77
N LEU A 208 9.73 9.00 -1.02
CA LEU A 208 8.52 8.55 -1.71
C LEU A 208 8.75 8.27 -3.21
N ALA A 209 9.62 9.03 -3.87
CA ALA A 209 10.03 8.75 -5.26
C ALA A 209 10.70 7.37 -5.36
N ASP A 210 11.69 7.11 -4.50
CA ASP A 210 12.36 5.81 -4.43
C ASP A 210 11.39 4.66 -4.14
N ASP A 211 10.39 4.89 -3.27
CA ASP A 211 9.42 3.86 -2.92
C ASP A 211 8.46 3.57 -4.09
N LEU A 212 8.09 4.57 -4.89
CA LEU A 212 7.33 4.37 -6.12
C LEU A 212 8.08 3.50 -7.13
N ASP A 213 9.37 3.75 -7.31
CA ASP A 213 10.22 2.93 -8.20
C ASP A 213 10.33 1.48 -7.71
N ARG A 214 10.50 1.27 -6.39
CA ARG A 214 10.51 -0.08 -5.79
C ARG A 214 9.21 -0.83 -6.01
N ILE A 215 8.05 -0.15 -5.90
CA ILE A 215 6.73 -0.75 -6.14
C ILE A 215 6.58 -1.16 -7.60
N GLU A 216 6.99 -0.31 -8.55
CA GLU A 216 6.94 -0.63 -9.98
C GLU A 216 7.85 -1.84 -10.30
N ASP A 217 9.01 -1.92 -9.68
CA ASP A 217 9.90 -3.07 -9.85
C ASP A 217 9.31 -4.37 -9.31
N ALA A 218 8.68 -4.32 -8.15
CA ALA A 218 8.04 -5.49 -7.54
C ALA A 218 6.87 -6.03 -8.38
N LEU A 219 6.12 -5.15 -9.05
CA LEU A 219 5.00 -5.53 -9.90
C LEU A 219 5.41 -6.42 -11.09
N LYS A 220 6.65 -6.35 -11.56
CA LYS A 220 7.14 -7.19 -12.69
C LYS A 220 6.98 -8.69 -12.42
N GLY A 221 7.15 -9.12 -11.16
CA GLY A 221 6.91 -10.50 -10.73
C GLY A 221 5.43 -10.85 -10.64
N VAL A 222 4.60 -9.87 -10.24
CA VAL A 222 3.16 -10.05 -10.02
C VAL A 222 2.39 -10.18 -11.35
N TYR A 223 2.92 -9.74 -12.45
CA TYR A 223 2.27 -9.90 -13.77
C TYR A 223 2.34 -11.32 -14.34
N ARG A 224 2.99 -12.28 -13.68
CA ARG A 224 3.14 -13.65 -14.14
C ARG A 224 2.06 -14.54 -13.55
N LEU A 225 1.19 -15.10 -14.38
CA LEU A 225 0.01 -15.86 -13.94
C LEU A 225 0.21 -17.36 -13.93
N ALA A 226 -0.32 -18.01 -12.90
CA ALA A 226 -0.34 -19.48 -12.78
C ALA A 226 -1.36 -20.15 -13.71
N LEU A 227 -2.37 -19.42 -14.17
CA LEU A 227 -3.49 -19.94 -14.97
C LEU A 227 -2.98 -20.75 -16.18
N GLY A 228 -3.58 -21.91 -16.38
CA GLY A 228 -3.14 -22.92 -17.34
C GLY A 228 -2.23 -24.00 -16.79
N GLY A 229 -1.73 -23.86 -15.53
CA GLY A 229 -0.98 -24.94 -14.86
C GLY A 229 -1.86 -26.05 -14.31
N THR A 230 -3.14 -25.77 -14.14
CA THR A 230 -4.16 -26.68 -13.58
C THR A 230 -3.78 -27.27 -12.21
N ALA A 231 -3.86 -28.59 -12.02
CA ALA A 231 -3.73 -29.21 -10.71
C ALA A 231 -2.36 -29.02 -10.04
N VAL A 232 -1.27 -29.24 -10.79
CA VAL A 232 0.11 -29.26 -10.26
C VAL A 232 1.13 -28.50 -11.11
N GLY A 233 0.70 -27.83 -12.18
CA GLY A 233 1.58 -27.06 -13.06
C GLY A 233 1.79 -27.67 -14.46
N THR A 234 1.30 -28.89 -14.69
CA THR A 234 1.47 -29.60 -15.98
C THR A 234 0.48 -29.21 -17.05
N GLY A 235 -0.62 -28.53 -16.69
CA GLY A 235 -1.67 -28.11 -17.62
C GLY A 235 -2.61 -29.24 -18.06
N ILE A 236 -2.73 -30.32 -17.28
CA ILE A 236 -3.67 -31.41 -17.62
C ILE A 236 -5.09 -30.88 -17.80
N ASN A 237 -5.81 -31.37 -18.82
CA ASN A 237 -7.17 -30.95 -19.19
C ASN A 237 -7.33 -29.50 -19.67
N SER A 238 -6.24 -28.76 -19.92
CA SER A 238 -6.28 -27.50 -20.67
C SER A 238 -5.78 -27.70 -22.11
N ALA A 239 -6.31 -26.93 -23.05
CA ALA A 239 -5.84 -26.99 -24.43
C ALA A 239 -4.45 -26.31 -24.55
N PRO A 240 -3.61 -26.77 -25.50
CA PRO A 240 -2.40 -26.03 -25.84
C PRO A 240 -2.73 -24.57 -26.23
N GLY A 241 -1.99 -23.60 -25.68
CA GLY A 241 -2.22 -22.17 -25.91
C GLY A 241 -3.29 -21.52 -25.02
N PHE A 242 -4.02 -22.28 -24.19
CA PHE A 242 -5.01 -21.71 -23.27
C PHE A 242 -4.40 -20.69 -22.28
N ALA A 243 -3.25 -21.03 -21.71
CA ALA A 243 -2.59 -20.17 -20.72
C ALA A 243 -2.20 -18.81 -21.30
N GLU A 244 -1.65 -18.81 -22.50
CA GLU A 244 -1.25 -17.60 -23.23
C GLU A 244 -2.48 -16.77 -23.64
N ALA A 245 -3.50 -17.41 -24.17
CA ALA A 245 -4.74 -16.75 -24.62
C ALA A 245 -5.49 -16.12 -23.44
N ALA A 246 -5.61 -16.84 -22.33
CA ALA A 246 -6.27 -16.32 -21.12
C ALA A 246 -5.46 -15.15 -20.50
N ALA A 247 -4.13 -15.26 -20.42
CA ALA A 247 -3.28 -14.18 -19.91
C ALA A 247 -3.36 -12.93 -20.80
N ALA A 248 -3.38 -13.10 -22.13
CA ALA A 248 -3.54 -11.99 -23.07
C ALA A 248 -4.91 -11.29 -22.93
N GLU A 249 -5.98 -12.05 -22.72
CA GLU A 249 -7.31 -11.45 -22.49
C GLU A 249 -7.38 -10.74 -21.13
N ILE A 250 -6.74 -11.29 -20.06
CA ILE A 250 -6.61 -10.59 -18.78
C ILE A 250 -5.83 -9.28 -18.95
N ALA A 251 -4.73 -9.29 -19.71
CA ALA A 251 -3.97 -8.09 -20.00
C ALA A 251 -4.81 -7.03 -20.72
N LYS A 252 -5.61 -7.44 -21.69
CA LYS A 252 -6.52 -6.56 -22.42
C LYS A 252 -7.62 -5.97 -21.51
N LEU A 253 -8.25 -6.80 -20.68
CA LEU A 253 -9.33 -6.38 -19.77
C LEU A 253 -8.85 -5.42 -18.68
N THR A 254 -7.60 -5.56 -18.23
CA THR A 254 -7.03 -4.75 -17.14
C THR A 254 -6.19 -3.58 -17.62
N GLY A 255 -5.72 -3.60 -18.86
CA GLY A 255 -4.71 -2.67 -19.38
C GLY A 255 -3.31 -2.86 -18.76
N LEU A 256 -3.06 -3.99 -18.10
CA LEU A 256 -1.79 -4.30 -17.43
C LEU A 256 -1.06 -5.45 -18.13
N PRO A 257 0.28 -5.50 -18.08
CA PRO A 257 1.08 -6.42 -18.90
C PRO A 257 1.14 -7.84 -18.32
N PHE A 258 -0.01 -8.42 -18.02
CA PHE A 258 -0.08 -9.80 -17.56
C PHE A 258 0.37 -10.79 -18.64
N ILE A 259 1.14 -11.78 -18.22
CA ILE A 259 1.64 -12.86 -19.05
C ILE A 259 1.45 -14.19 -18.34
N THR A 260 1.43 -15.28 -19.11
CA THR A 260 1.53 -16.61 -18.53
C THR A 260 2.91 -16.80 -17.89
N ALA A 261 2.97 -17.36 -16.67
CA ALA A 261 4.25 -17.61 -16.00
C ALA A 261 5.09 -18.61 -16.81
N PRO A 262 6.38 -18.35 -17.03
CA PRO A 262 7.25 -19.25 -17.78
C PRO A 262 7.45 -20.61 -17.06
N ASN A 263 7.25 -20.63 -15.74
CA ASN A 263 7.30 -21.85 -14.93
C ASN A 263 6.09 -21.90 -13.99
N LYS A 264 5.14 -22.79 -14.29
CA LYS A 264 3.92 -22.98 -13.51
C LYS A 264 4.17 -23.62 -12.15
N PHE A 265 5.19 -24.44 -12.02
CA PHE A 265 5.53 -25.13 -10.77
C PHE A 265 6.01 -24.14 -9.71
N THR A 266 6.81 -23.15 -10.11
CA THR A 266 7.24 -22.07 -9.19
C THR A 266 6.05 -21.29 -8.63
N ILE A 267 5.13 -20.88 -9.49
CA ILE A 267 4.07 -19.92 -9.10
C ILE A 267 2.84 -20.59 -8.45
N GLN A 268 2.77 -21.94 -8.47
CA GLN A 268 1.77 -22.69 -7.71
C GLN A 268 2.30 -23.15 -6.35
N GLY A 269 3.59 -23.50 -6.28
CA GLY A 269 4.27 -23.94 -5.07
C GLY A 269 4.70 -22.79 -4.15
N ALA A 270 4.94 -21.61 -4.70
CA ALA A 270 5.40 -20.44 -3.97
C ALA A 270 4.73 -19.14 -4.46
N HIS A 271 4.78 -18.08 -3.62
CA HIS A 271 4.21 -16.76 -3.94
C HIS A 271 5.20 -15.63 -3.70
N ASP A 272 6.46 -15.84 -4.06
CA ASP A 272 7.58 -14.93 -3.81
C ASP A 272 7.35 -13.53 -4.37
N ALA A 273 6.64 -13.40 -5.50
CA ALA A 273 6.30 -12.10 -6.06
C ALA A 273 5.36 -11.27 -5.15
N LEU A 274 4.41 -11.90 -4.46
CA LEU A 274 3.57 -11.23 -3.48
C LEU A 274 4.32 -10.95 -2.17
N VAL A 275 5.23 -11.82 -1.76
CA VAL A 275 6.13 -11.59 -0.63
C VAL A 275 7.03 -10.39 -0.91
N GLN A 276 7.62 -10.31 -2.11
CA GLN A 276 8.42 -9.16 -2.54
C GLN A 276 7.60 -7.86 -2.55
N LEU A 277 6.39 -7.88 -3.12
CA LEU A 277 5.50 -6.73 -3.14
C LEU A 277 5.16 -6.28 -1.71
N SER A 278 4.84 -7.21 -0.83
CA SER A 278 4.55 -6.94 0.58
C SER A 278 5.76 -6.31 1.30
N GLY A 279 6.97 -6.85 1.10
CA GLY A 279 8.21 -6.27 1.64
C GLY A 279 8.48 -4.86 1.10
N THR A 280 8.12 -4.59 -0.14
CA THR A 280 8.22 -3.25 -0.74
C THR A 280 7.21 -2.29 -0.10
N MET A 281 5.96 -2.72 0.12
CA MET A 281 4.96 -1.94 0.86
C MET A 281 5.38 -1.68 2.31
N ARG A 282 6.06 -2.62 2.97
CA ARG A 282 6.68 -2.39 4.28
C ARG A 282 7.71 -1.27 4.21
N THR A 283 8.54 -1.21 3.15
CA THR A 283 9.54 -0.13 2.98
C THR A 283 8.84 1.23 2.85
N LEU A 284 7.80 1.33 2.04
CA LEU A 284 6.96 2.54 1.97
C LEU A 284 6.35 2.89 3.35
N ALA A 285 5.88 1.91 4.11
CA ALA A 285 5.35 2.13 5.46
C ALA A 285 6.41 2.72 6.41
N VAL A 286 7.67 2.29 6.30
CA VAL A 286 8.79 2.86 7.08
C VAL A 286 9.02 4.32 6.70
N SER A 287 9.03 4.67 5.42
CA SER A 287 9.14 6.06 4.96
C SER A 287 7.97 6.93 5.48
N LEU A 288 6.76 6.46 5.35
CA LEU A 288 5.55 7.15 5.83
C LEU A 288 5.55 7.35 7.34
N TYR A 289 6.01 6.35 8.09
CA TYR A 289 6.15 6.42 9.55
C TYR A 289 7.13 7.53 9.97
N LYS A 290 8.28 7.61 9.30
CA LYS A 290 9.27 8.67 9.53
C LYS A 290 8.69 10.04 9.20
N ILE A 291 8.12 10.22 8.01
CA ILE A 291 7.55 11.50 7.54
C ILE A 291 6.48 12.00 8.53
N ALA A 292 5.57 11.12 8.93
CA ALA A 292 4.50 11.47 9.86
C ALA A 292 5.04 11.90 11.24
N ASN A 293 6.03 11.19 11.79
CA ASN A 293 6.61 11.52 13.08
C ASN A 293 7.45 12.81 13.04
N ASP A 294 8.23 13.05 11.98
CA ASP A 294 8.99 14.29 11.83
C ASP A 294 8.05 15.51 11.77
N ILE A 295 7.00 15.45 10.97
CA ILE A 295 6.01 16.53 10.88
C ILE A 295 5.30 16.73 12.23
N ARG A 296 4.93 15.64 12.90
CA ARG A 296 4.32 15.65 14.23
C ARG A 296 5.23 16.31 15.27
N LEU A 297 6.53 16.01 15.27
CA LEU A 297 7.51 16.61 16.16
C LEU A 297 7.69 18.11 15.85
N MET A 298 7.86 18.48 14.59
CA MET A 298 8.04 19.89 14.20
C MET A 298 6.80 20.74 14.48
N SER A 299 5.60 20.15 14.54
CA SER A 299 4.35 20.85 14.83
C SER A 299 3.97 20.86 16.31
N CYS A 300 4.70 20.15 17.18
CA CYS A 300 4.35 20.04 18.60
C CYS A 300 4.42 21.40 19.32
N GLY A 301 3.48 21.65 20.20
CA GLY A 301 3.42 22.92 20.94
C GLY A 301 1.97 23.33 21.25
N PRO A 302 1.62 24.62 21.11
CA PRO A 302 2.29 25.71 20.39
C PRO A 302 3.35 26.50 21.18
N ARG A 303 3.44 26.34 22.51
CA ARG A 303 4.37 27.15 23.32
C ARG A 303 5.48 26.31 23.95
N ALA A 304 5.17 25.09 24.41
CA ALA A 304 6.08 24.18 25.10
C ALA A 304 6.67 23.09 24.18
N GLY A 305 6.69 23.30 22.88
CA GLY A 305 7.24 22.38 21.89
C GLY A 305 7.93 23.13 20.76
N PHE A 306 8.35 22.40 19.72
CA PHE A 306 9.11 22.98 18.61
C PHE A 306 8.33 24.04 17.85
N ALA A 307 7.08 23.78 17.54
CA ALA A 307 6.18 24.72 16.88
C ALA A 307 6.78 25.39 15.60
N GLU A 308 7.64 24.65 14.88
CA GLU A 308 8.21 25.14 13.61
C GLU A 308 7.21 25.05 12.46
N LEU A 309 6.23 24.13 12.57
CA LEU A 309 5.13 23.98 11.63
C LEU A 309 3.79 24.28 12.30
N LYS A 310 2.87 24.82 11.51
CA LYS A 310 1.45 24.94 11.82
C LYS A 310 0.70 23.95 10.97
N ILE A 311 -0.09 23.10 11.61
CA ILE A 311 -0.91 22.07 10.93
C ILE A 311 -2.38 22.50 10.92
N PRO A 312 -3.20 21.99 9.96
CA PRO A 312 -4.62 22.25 9.91
C PRO A 312 -5.39 21.80 11.16
N GLU A 313 -6.42 22.55 11.50
CA GLU A 313 -7.39 22.19 12.52
C GLU A 313 -8.54 21.43 11.86
N ASN A 314 -8.53 20.10 11.95
CA ASN A 314 -9.54 19.27 11.29
C ASN A 314 -10.72 18.95 12.20
N GLU A 315 -10.47 18.76 13.51
CA GLU A 315 -11.46 18.40 14.51
C GLU A 315 -11.06 18.95 15.90
N PRO A 316 -12.00 19.06 16.84
CA PRO A 316 -11.68 19.45 18.22
C PRO A 316 -10.68 18.48 18.85
N GLY A 317 -9.52 19.00 19.28
CA GLY A 317 -8.40 18.18 19.78
C GLY A 317 -8.55 17.69 21.22
N SER A 318 -9.55 18.18 21.97
CA SER A 318 -9.76 17.79 23.36
C SER A 318 -11.18 18.16 23.82
N SER A 319 -11.76 17.30 24.64
CA SER A 319 -13.06 17.57 25.28
C SER A 319 -13.00 18.57 26.43
N ILE A 320 -11.81 18.85 26.99
CA ILE A 320 -11.61 19.70 28.17
C ILE A 320 -10.59 20.82 27.97
N MET A 321 -9.86 20.86 26.85
CA MET A 321 -8.86 21.89 26.54
C MET A 321 -9.25 22.61 25.25
N PRO A 322 -10.04 23.71 25.31
CA PRO A 322 -10.47 24.43 24.12
C PRO A 322 -9.29 24.97 23.32
N GLY A 323 -9.36 24.85 21.99
CA GLY A 323 -8.31 25.33 21.08
C GLY A 323 -7.07 24.44 20.97
N LYS A 324 -7.09 23.23 21.57
CA LYS A 324 -6.01 22.26 21.38
C LYS A 324 -6.12 21.59 20.01
N VAL A 325 -5.06 21.72 19.21
CA VAL A 325 -4.94 21.07 17.89
C VAL A 325 -3.99 19.88 18.01
N ASN A 326 -4.45 18.70 17.58
CA ASN A 326 -3.65 17.49 17.61
C ASN A 326 -3.22 17.07 16.20
N PRO A 327 -2.05 16.41 16.03
CA PRO A 327 -1.58 15.92 14.73
C PRO A 327 -2.23 14.57 14.37
N THR A 328 -3.58 14.50 14.39
CA THR A 328 -4.38 13.27 14.30
C THR A 328 -4.16 12.50 13.02
N GLN A 329 -3.95 13.18 11.89
CA GLN A 329 -3.62 12.54 10.63
C GLN A 329 -2.24 11.85 10.66
N ALA A 330 -1.27 12.42 11.37
CA ALA A 330 0.02 11.78 11.58
C ALA A 330 -0.09 10.56 12.48
N GLU A 331 -0.94 10.62 13.51
CA GLU A 331 -1.22 9.47 14.39
C GLU A 331 -1.88 8.34 13.62
N ALA A 332 -2.89 8.62 12.80
CA ALA A 332 -3.55 7.64 11.95
C ALA A 332 -2.56 6.98 10.97
N LEU A 333 -1.74 7.79 10.28
CA LEU A 333 -0.75 7.27 9.33
C LEU A 333 0.30 6.38 10.00
N THR A 334 0.76 6.73 11.21
CA THR A 334 1.72 5.89 11.94
C THR A 334 1.12 4.55 12.38
N MET A 335 -0.16 4.52 12.81
CA MET A 335 -0.86 3.26 13.10
C MET A 335 -1.01 2.40 11.84
N VAL A 336 -1.37 2.98 10.70
CA VAL A 336 -1.44 2.27 9.42
C VAL A 336 -0.09 1.69 9.04
N ALA A 337 0.99 2.46 9.16
CA ALA A 337 2.34 1.99 8.87
C ALA A 337 2.72 0.78 9.72
N VAL A 338 2.44 0.81 11.02
CA VAL A 338 2.68 -0.33 11.92
C VAL A 338 1.86 -1.55 11.51
N GLN A 339 0.58 -1.36 11.14
CA GLN A 339 -0.27 -2.47 10.70
C GLN A 339 0.26 -3.10 9.40
N VAL A 340 0.74 -2.31 8.45
CA VAL A 340 1.35 -2.81 7.21
C VAL A 340 2.62 -3.62 7.48
N MET A 341 3.47 -3.16 8.41
CA MET A 341 4.65 -3.92 8.85
C MET A 341 4.25 -5.27 9.46
N ALA A 342 3.19 -5.31 10.27
CA ALA A 342 2.67 -6.55 10.86
C ALA A 342 2.07 -7.49 9.80
N ASN A 343 1.34 -6.96 8.83
CA ASN A 343 0.79 -7.72 7.70
C ASN A 343 1.90 -8.38 6.86
N ASP A 344 3.03 -7.68 6.66
CA ASP A 344 4.19 -8.21 5.92
C ASP A 344 4.80 -9.44 6.61
N VAL A 345 4.83 -9.46 7.94
CA VAL A 345 5.26 -10.64 8.71
C VAL A 345 4.36 -11.85 8.40
N ALA A 346 3.04 -11.64 8.39
CA ALA A 346 2.09 -12.70 8.06
C ALA A 346 2.25 -13.19 6.61
N VAL A 347 2.47 -12.27 5.66
CA VAL A 347 2.74 -12.61 4.25
C VAL A 347 4.02 -13.40 4.10
N GLY A 348 5.10 -13.00 4.80
CA GLY A 348 6.38 -13.71 4.78
C GLY A 348 6.26 -15.16 5.27
N PHE A 349 5.62 -15.38 6.41
CA PHE A 349 5.36 -16.73 6.93
C PHE A 349 4.44 -17.54 6.00
N GLY A 350 3.39 -16.91 5.45
CA GLY A 350 2.50 -17.54 4.48
C GLY A 350 3.26 -17.95 3.21
N GLY A 351 4.17 -17.11 2.72
CA GLY A 351 5.02 -17.41 1.57
C GLY A 351 5.95 -18.60 1.82
N ALA A 352 6.54 -18.67 3.02
CA ALA A 352 7.41 -19.79 3.42
C ALA A 352 6.67 -21.13 3.61
N GLY A 353 5.35 -21.12 3.72
CA GLY A 353 4.51 -22.29 3.98
C GLY A 353 4.15 -23.13 2.77
N GLY A 354 4.84 -22.97 1.62
CA GLY A 354 4.64 -23.81 0.44
C GLY A 354 5.29 -25.18 0.62
N TYR A 355 4.54 -26.26 0.29
CA TYR A 355 5.05 -27.62 0.32
C TYR A 355 4.81 -28.28 -1.03
N LEU A 356 5.87 -28.83 -1.63
CA LEU A 356 5.82 -29.47 -2.93
C LEU A 356 5.15 -28.57 -3.97
N GLU A 357 4.11 -29.03 -4.63
CA GLU A 357 3.49 -28.36 -5.78
C GLU A 357 2.46 -27.28 -5.41
N MET A 358 2.22 -27.02 -4.11
CA MET A 358 1.21 -26.03 -3.71
C MET A 358 1.50 -25.34 -2.38
N ASN A 359 1.39 -24.02 -2.39
CA ASN A 359 1.25 -23.23 -1.18
C ASN A 359 -0.22 -23.18 -0.73
N VAL A 360 -0.49 -23.48 0.53
CA VAL A 360 -1.84 -23.53 1.12
C VAL A 360 -2.12 -22.37 2.12
N TYR A 361 -1.41 -21.27 2.00
CA TYR A 361 -1.63 -20.05 2.78
C TYR A 361 -2.16 -18.88 1.90
N LYS A 362 -2.68 -19.20 0.74
CA LYS A 362 -3.10 -18.21 -0.26
C LYS A 362 -4.15 -17.20 0.24
N PRO A 363 -5.22 -17.61 0.95
CA PRO A 363 -6.18 -16.65 1.48
C PRO A 363 -5.57 -15.68 2.50
N LEU A 364 -4.68 -16.16 3.39
CA LEU A 364 -3.93 -15.34 4.34
C LEU A 364 -3.06 -14.30 3.62
N ILE A 365 -2.31 -14.73 2.60
CA ILE A 365 -1.42 -13.86 1.85
C ILE A 365 -2.22 -12.72 1.20
N ILE A 366 -3.25 -13.06 0.43
CA ILE A 366 -3.98 -12.02 -0.32
C ILE A 366 -4.80 -11.11 0.59
N PHE A 367 -5.33 -11.59 1.69
CA PHE A 367 -6.01 -10.76 2.68
C PHE A 367 -5.08 -9.67 3.22
N ASN A 368 -3.88 -10.03 3.67
CA ASN A 368 -2.92 -9.08 4.22
C ASN A 368 -2.37 -8.12 3.14
N VAL A 369 -2.12 -8.60 1.92
CA VAL A 369 -1.66 -7.75 0.80
C VAL A 369 -2.72 -6.73 0.43
N THR A 370 -3.96 -7.13 0.20
CA THR A 370 -5.06 -6.21 -0.19
C THR A 370 -5.43 -5.26 0.94
N HIS A 371 -5.42 -5.74 2.19
CA HIS A 371 -5.62 -4.89 3.36
C HIS A 371 -4.55 -3.78 3.44
N SER A 372 -3.28 -4.15 3.28
CA SER A 372 -2.17 -3.19 3.26
C SER A 372 -2.32 -2.15 2.14
N ILE A 373 -2.66 -2.59 0.92
CA ILE A 373 -2.91 -1.68 -0.21
C ILE A 373 -4.02 -0.68 0.13
N THR A 374 -5.13 -1.16 0.69
CA THR A 374 -6.31 -0.34 0.99
C THR A 374 -6.01 0.70 2.04
N ILE A 375 -5.49 0.30 3.22
CA ILE A 375 -5.26 1.23 4.32
C ILE A 375 -4.15 2.25 4.02
N MET A 376 -3.12 1.85 3.23
CA MET A 376 -2.08 2.79 2.78
C MET A 376 -2.62 3.79 1.77
N THR A 377 -3.43 3.35 0.81
CA THR A 377 -4.07 4.23 -0.18
C THR A 377 -4.89 5.31 0.51
N ASP A 378 -5.76 4.90 1.43
CA ASP A 378 -6.69 5.79 2.11
C ASP A 378 -5.92 6.76 3.04
N SER A 379 -4.93 6.25 3.78
CA SER A 379 -4.15 7.07 4.69
C SER A 379 -3.23 8.07 3.96
N CYS A 380 -2.59 7.69 2.86
CA CYS A 380 -1.82 8.63 2.03
C CYS A 380 -2.72 9.74 1.46
N THR A 381 -3.93 9.38 1.03
CA THR A 381 -4.92 10.34 0.53
C THR A 381 -5.35 11.33 1.61
N ASN A 382 -5.67 10.83 2.80
CA ASN A 382 -6.11 11.65 3.93
C ASN A 382 -4.98 12.51 4.49
N PHE A 383 -3.79 11.94 4.67
CA PHE A 383 -2.62 12.67 5.15
C PHE A 383 -2.23 13.81 4.20
N ARG A 384 -2.28 13.57 2.88
CA ARG A 384 -2.10 14.62 1.88
C ARG A 384 -3.12 15.73 2.03
N LYS A 385 -4.42 15.37 2.04
CA LYS A 385 -5.54 16.31 1.98
C LYS A 385 -5.70 17.11 3.28
N PHE A 386 -5.64 16.42 4.40
CA PHE A 386 -6.00 16.99 5.70
C PHE A 386 -4.79 17.45 6.54
N LEU A 387 -3.57 17.16 6.10
CA LEU A 387 -2.37 17.62 6.79
C LEU A 387 -1.39 18.34 5.84
N VAL A 388 -0.78 17.63 4.89
CA VAL A 388 0.33 18.17 4.08
C VAL A 388 -0.06 19.45 3.34
N GLN A 389 -1.21 19.47 2.67
CA GLN A 389 -1.66 20.62 1.87
C GLN A 389 -1.83 21.89 2.70
N GLY A 390 -2.34 21.77 3.92
CA GLY A 390 -2.60 22.90 4.81
C GLY A 390 -1.47 23.21 5.80
N THR A 391 -0.39 22.44 5.81
CA THR A 391 0.77 22.70 6.67
C THR A 391 1.53 23.94 6.21
N GLU A 392 1.88 24.81 7.16
CA GLU A 392 2.62 26.05 6.93
C GLU A 392 3.80 26.23 7.91
N PRO A 393 4.88 26.95 7.51
CA PRO A 393 5.98 27.24 8.40
C PRO A 393 5.61 28.30 9.44
N ASN A 394 6.05 28.14 10.67
CA ASN A 394 6.02 29.19 11.69
C ASN A 394 7.32 30.00 11.63
N LEU A 395 7.36 30.94 10.70
CA LEU A 395 8.56 31.76 10.42
C LEU A 395 9.13 32.43 11.66
N LYS A 396 8.27 32.89 12.58
CA LYS A 396 8.71 33.55 13.83
C LYS A 396 9.52 32.57 14.70
N LYS A 397 9.02 31.33 14.86
CA LYS A 397 9.67 30.35 15.71
C LYS A 397 10.95 29.78 15.07
N ILE A 398 10.90 29.53 13.76
CA ILE A 398 12.07 29.11 12.97
C ILE A 398 13.19 30.14 13.08
N LYS A 399 12.89 31.45 12.88
CA LYS A 399 13.87 32.51 13.00
C LYS A 399 14.46 32.60 14.41
N GLN A 400 13.63 32.50 15.44
CA GLN A 400 14.08 32.53 16.84
C GLN A 400 15.12 31.41 17.08
N TYR A 401 14.86 30.18 16.67
CA TYR A 401 15.80 29.07 16.87
C TYR A 401 17.11 29.26 16.12
N VAL A 402 17.08 29.86 14.93
CA VAL A 402 18.33 30.16 14.19
C VAL A 402 19.15 31.21 14.93
N GLU A 403 18.51 32.29 15.45
CA GLU A 403 19.18 33.36 16.17
C GLU A 403 19.79 32.89 17.51
N GLU A 404 19.13 31.97 18.19
CA GLU A 404 19.55 31.45 19.49
C GLU A 404 20.56 30.28 19.37
N SER A 405 20.75 29.70 18.16
CA SER A 405 21.57 28.51 17.98
C SER A 405 23.06 28.73 18.21
N LEU A 406 23.64 27.92 19.10
CA LEU A 406 25.07 27.89 19.32
C LEU A 406 25.84 27.13 18.23
N MET A 407 25.18 26.28 17.46
CA MET A 407 25.82 25.45 16.43
C MET A 407 26.26 26.22 15.19
N LEU A 408 25.82 27.48 15.05
CA LEU A 408 26.34 28.42 14.05
C LEU A 408 27.84 28.68 14.20
N VAL A 409 28.41 28.41 15.39
CA VAL A 409 29.85 28.48 15.67
C VAL A 409 30.70 27.63 14.71
N THR A 410 30.09 26.61 14.12
CA THR A 410 30.76 25.74 13.14
C THR A 410 31.34 26.51 11.97
N ALA A 411 30.72 27.62 11.55
CA ALA A 411 31.26 28.49 10.50
C ALA A 411 32.54 29.22 10.89
N LEU A 412 32.78 29.44 12.19
CA LEU A 412 34.01 30.09 12.69
C LEU A 412 35.22 29.16 12.74
N SER A 413 35.00 27.84 12.83
CA SER A 413 36.08 26.87 13.01
C SER A 413 37.21 26.96 11.94
N PRO A 414 36.92 27.16 10.65
CA PRO A 414 37.96 27.33 9.64
C PRO A 414 38.77 28.64 9.78
N VAL A 415 38.23 29.65 10.46
CA VAL A 415 38.81 30.98 10.59
C VAL A 415 39.66 31.14 11.84
N ILE A 416 39.15 30.67 12.99
CA ILE A 416 39.77 30.88 14.31
C ILE A 416 40.28 29.57 14.93
N GLY A 417 40.05 28.43 14.31
CA GLY A 417 40.40 27.09 14.84
C GLY A 417 39.29 26.50 15.73
N TYR A 418 39.22 25.16 15.77
CA TYR A 418 38.21 24.39 16.51
C TYR A 418 38.16 24.74 18.00
N ASP A 419 39.31 24.83 18.67
CA ASP A 419 39.37 25.07 20.12
C ASP A 419 38.79 26.42 20.52
N LYS A 420 39.05 27.47 19.76
CA LYS A 420 38.46 28.80 20.02
C LYS A 420 36.96 28.79 19.74
N ALA A 421 36.54 28.15 18.65
CA ALA A 421 35.12 27.98 18.34
C ALA A 421 34.36 27.23 19.46
N SER A 422 34.94 26.13 19.95
CA SER A 422 34.39 25.37 21.08
C SER A 422 34.30 26.23 22.36
N LYS A 423 35.31 27.04 22.68
CA LYS A 423 35.28 27.95 23.82
C LYS A 423 34.19 28.98 23.71
N ILE A 424 33.92 29.52 22.51
CA ILE A 424 32.81 30.48 22.29
C ILE A 424 31.46 29.78 22.59
N ALA A 425 31.21 28.59 22.06
CA ALA A 425 29.97 27.86 22.27
C ALA A 425 29.75 27.54 23.77
N HIS A 426 30.76 27.00 24.46
CA HIS A 426 30.63 26.71 25.90
C HIS A 426 30.42 28.01 26.72
N TYR A 427 31.17 29.09 26.44
CA TYR A 427 31.01 30.32 27.13
C TYR A 427 29.61 30.95 26.92
N ALA A 428 29.07 30.82 25.71
CA ALA A 428 27.72 31.28 25.42
C ALA A 428 26.68 30.48 26.22
N MET A 429 26.83 29.14 26.28
CA MET A 429 25.93 28.26 27.04
C MET A 429 25.98 28.52 28.53
N ASP A 430 27.20 28.59 29.11
CA ASP A 430 27.39 28.77 30.55
C ASP A 430 26.93 30.12 31.09
N ASN A 431 26.88 31.14 30.24
CA ASN A 431 26.53 32.49 30.62
C ASN A 431 25.21 33.01 30.03
N ASP A 432 24.40 32.13 29.42
CA ASP A 432 23.13 32.46 28.76
C ASP A 432 23.25 33.64 27.76
N LEU A 433 24.27 33.55 26.91
CA LEU A 433 24.58 34.56 25.91
C LEU A 433 24.29 34.06 24.50
N THR A 434 24.01 34.99 23.59
CA THR A 434 24.05 34.68 22.17
C THR A 434 25.47 34.33 21.72
N LEU A 435 25.61 33.54 20.65
CA LEU A 435 26.92 33.18 20.11
C LEU A 435 27.76 34.43 19.76
N LYS A 436 27.12 35.46 19.17
CA LYS A 436 27.78 36.73 18.83
C LYS A 436 28.29 37.43 20.07
N ALA A 437 27.47 37.57 21.11
CA ALA A 437 27.86 38.24 22.35
C ALA A 437 29.03 37.52 23.03
N ALA A 438 29.03 36.18 23.05
CA ALA A 438 30.12 35.39 23.58
C ALA A 438 31.41 35.55 22.79
N ALA A 439 31.34 35.51 21.47
CA ALA A 439 32.49 35.65 20.58
C ALA A 439 33.20 36.99 20.75
N LEU A 440 32.45 38.09 20.83
CA LEU A 440 32.95 39.41 21.04
C LEU A 440 33.55 39.58 22.44
N LYS A 441 32.90 39.06 23.48
CA LYS A 441 33.37 39.13 24.86
C LYS A 441 34.69 38.37 25.07
N LEU A 442 34.91 37.29 24.38
CA LEU A 442 36.17 36.54 24.37
C LEU A 442 37.24 37.16 23.48
N GLY A 443 36.92 38.11 22.64
CA GLY A 443 37.86 38.81 21.78
C GLY A 443 38.48 37.95 20.67
N PHE A 444 37.83 36.83 20.27
CA PHE A 444 38.34 35.95 19.25
C PHE A 444 38.05 36.40 17.83
N VAL A 445 37.02 37.22 17.65
CA VAL A 445 36.64 37.87 16.39
C VAL A 445 36.09 39.24 16.63
N THR A 446 36.13 40.10 15.63
CA THR A 446 35.44 41.40 15.60
C THR A 446 33.98 41.18 15.19
N GLU A 447 33.13 42.20 15.48
CA GLU A 447 31.74 42.17 15.09
C GLU A 447 31.58 42.00 13.56
N THR A 448 32.31 42.79 12.79
CA THR A 448 32.30 42.71 11.32
C THR A 448 32.74 41.34 10.80
N GLU A 449 33.76 40.73 11.42
CA GLU A 449 34.20 39.41 11.05
C GLU A 449 33.19 38.35 11.41
N PHE A 450 32.58 38.43 12.61
CA PHE A 450 31.50 37.53 13.01
C PHE A 450 30.35 37.54 12.00
N ASP A 451 29.82 38.74 11.69
CA ASP A 451 28.67 38.90 10.79
C ASP A 451 28.99 38.44 9.35
N ARG A 452 30.24 38.59 8.92
CA ARG A 452 30.69 38.10 7.61
C ARG A 452 30.76 36.56 7.53
N VAL A 453 31.21 35.93 8.61
CA VAL A 453 31.50 34.49 8.65
C VAL A 453 30.28 33.70 9.06
N VAL A 454 29.55 34.15 10.09
CA VAL A 454 28.38 33.42 10.63
C VAL A 454 27.13 33.93 9.94
N ASP A 455 26.95 33.45 8.71
CA ASP A 455 25.77 33.72 7.90
C ASP A 455 25.00 32.39 7.66
N PRO A 456 23.90 32.16 8.37
CA PRO A 456 23.13 30.92 8.23
C PRO A 456 22.70 30.60 6.77
N LYS A 457 22.49 31.64 5.93
CA LYS A 457 22.12 31.44 4.51
C LYS A 457 23.27 30.86 3.67
N LYS A 458 24.53 31.07 4.07
CA LYS A 458 25.68 30.44 3.41
C LYS A 458 25.89 29.00 3.86
N MET A 459 25.49 28.68 5.10
CA MET A 459 25.72 27.36 5.73
C MET A 459 24.82 26.25 5.20
N VAL A 460 23.82 26.55 4.40
CA VAL A 460 22.86 25.57 3.83
C VAL A 460 23.33 24.91 2.52
N ARG A 461 24.62 25.11 2.14
CA ARG A 461 25.25 24.57 0.94
C ARG A 461 26.74 24.39 1.19
N PRO A 462 27.47 23.66 0.34
CA PRO A 462 28.93 23.56 0.48
C PRO A 462 29.54 24.94 0.58
N TYR A 463 30.18 25.23 1.74
CA TYR A 463 30.74 26.52 2.07
C TYR A 463 31.90 26.36 3.06
N VAL A 464 33.00 27.03 2.81
CA VAL A 464 34.10 27.16 3.74
C VAL A 464 34.39 28.65 3.93
N ALA A 465 34.23 29.14 5.16
CA ALA A 465 34.60 30.51 5.48
C ALA A 465 36.14 30.70 5.42
N SER A 466 36.59 31.78 4.82
CA SER A 466 38.01 32.18 4.82
C SER A 466 38.26 33.30 5.82
N ALA A 467 39.45 33.31 6.44
CA ALA A 467 39.92 34.54 7.11
C ALA A 467 39.92 35.70 6.11
N ALA A 468 39.70 36.91 6.61
CA ALA A 468 39.92 38.09 5.75
C ALA A 468 41.37 38.09 5.29
N ALA A 469 41.59 38.30 3.98
CA ALA A 469 42.94 38.48 3.43
C ALA A 469 43.54 39.79 3.97
#